data_9684bbc155eea3a3cc5a032b3975df5d
#
_entry.id   9684bbc155eea3a3cc5a032b3975df5d
#
_cell.length_a   1.000
_cell.length_b   1.000
_cell.length_c   1.000
_cell.angle_alpha   90.00
_cell.angle_beta   90.00
_cell.angle_gamma   90.00
#
_symmetry.space_group_name_H-M   'P 1'
#
loop_
_entity.id
_entity.type
_entity.pdbx_description
1 polymer ?
#
loop_
_entity_poly.entity_id
_entity_poly.type
_entity_poly.pdbx_seq_one_letter_code
_entity_poly.pdbx_strand_id
1 'polypeptide(L)'
;LKTLPQYCLDCEVRHACNGECPKNRFLQTPDGADGLNFLCAGYRKFFNHVDPAMQQMAAFINKRQPAALIMEQHSDRPASAAPRSGPTPRRNDPCPCGSGRKYKSCCRKS
;
A
#
# COMPACT_ATOMS: atom_id res chain seq x y z
N LEU A 1 -22.05 19.51 -1.74
CA LEU A 1 -21.47 18.15 -1.77
C LEU A 1 -21.84 17.52 -3.10
N LYS A 2 -20.86 17.41 -4.03
CA LYS A 2 -21.09 16.67 -5.27
C LYS A 2 -21.35 15.21 -4.90
N THR A 3 -22.50 14.70 -5.26
CA THR A 3 -22.84 13.29 -5.15
C THR A 3 -21.86 12.43 -5.97
N LEU A 4 -21.58 11.22 -5.50
CA LEU A 4 -20.76 10.28 -6.23
C LEU A 4 -21.43 9.90 -7.56
N PRO A 5 -20.66 9.76 -8.67
CA PRO A 5 -21.22 9.23 -9.92
C PRO A 5 -21.73 7.81 -9.73
N GLN A 6 -22.72 7.41 -10.54
CA GLN A 6 -23.33 6.08 -10.46
C GLN A 6 -22.29 4.96 -10.54
N TYR A 7 -21.28 5.13 -11.39
CA TYR A 7 -20.12 4.23 -11.48
C TYR A 7 -19.45 3.93 -10.13
N CYS A 8 -19.34 4.94 -9.25
CA CYS A 8 -18.79 4.77 -7.91
C CYS A 8 -19.83 4.15 -6.94
N LEU A 9 -21.11 4.43 -7.14
CA LEU A 9 -22.19 3.88 -6.31
C LEU A 9 -22.33 2.36 -6.50
N ASP A 10 -22.11 1.88 -7.71
CA ASP A 10 -22.19 0.47 -8.10
C ASP A 10 -20.86 -0.30 -7.93
N CYS A 11 -19.81 0.38 -7.45
CA CYS A 11 -18.48 -0.21 -7.34
C CYS A 11 -18.37 -1.18 -6.15
N GLU A 12 -17.79 -2.34 -6.40
CA GLU A 12 -17.59 -3.41 -5.40
C GLU A 12 -16.72 -2.99 -4.21
N VAL A 13 -15.81 -2.04 -4.41
CA VAL A 13 -14.92 -1.52 -3.34
C VAL A 13 -15.41 -0.22 -2.74
N ARG A 14 -16.66 0.17 -3.00
CA ARG A 14 -17.25 1.41 -2.48
C ARG A 14 -17.16 1.51 -0.97
N HIS A 15 -17.36 0.41 -0.24
CA HIS A 15 -17.31 0.36 1.21
C HIS A 15 -15.97 0.83 1.80
N ALA A 16 -14.88 0.64 1.06
CA ALA A 16 -13.53 1.07 1.45
C ALA A 16 -13.12 2.40 0.81
N CYS A 17 -13.40 2.58 -0.49
CA CYS A 17 -12.99 3.74 -1.26
C CYS A 17 -13.93 4.94 -1.08
N ASN A 18 -15.23 4.73 -1.19
CA ASN A 18 -16.27 5.78 -1.15
C ASN A 18 -15.92 7.04 -1.97
N GLY A 19 -15.25 6.87 -3.11
CA GLY A 19 -14.84 7.95 -4.01
C GLY A 19 -13.65 8.77 -3.55
N GLU A 20 -13.09 8.51 -2.36
CA GLU A 20 -11.92 9.18 -1.81
C GLU A 20 -12.04 10.72 -1.75
N CYS A 21 -10.92 11.43 -1.68
CA CYS A 21 -10.88 12.86 -1.52
C CYS A 21 -11.52 13.61 -2.71
N PRO A 22 -12.50 14.50 -2.46
CA PRO A 22 -13.20 15.24 -3.53
C PRO A 22 -12.29 16.05 -4.45
N LYS A 23 -11.17 16.56 -3.96
CA LYS A 23 -10.21 17.32 -4.78
C LYS A 23 -9.52 16.49 -5.86
N ASN A 24 -9.50 15.17 -5.70
CA ASN A 24 -8.88 14.24 -6.65
C ASN A 24 -9.89 13.68 -7.68
N ARG A 25 -11.16 14.14 -7.66
CA ARG A 25 -12.25 13.68 -8.51
C ARG A 25 -12.44 14.59 -9.73
N PHE A 26 -11.44 14.64 -10.59
CA PHE A 26 -11.45 15.50 -11.78
C PHE A 26 -11.48 14.73 -13.09
N LEU A 27 -11.54 13.39 -13.06
CA LEU A 27 -11.71 12.58 -14.25
C LEU A 27 -13.18 12.28 -14.53
N GLN A 28 -13.45 11.82 -15.75
CA GLN A 28 -14.72 11.27 -16.14
C GLN A 28 -14.74 9.76 -15.97
N THR A 29 -15.90 9.24 -15.63
CA THR A 29 -16.17 7.81 -15.60
C THR A 29 -16.22 7.25 -17.02
N PRO A 30 -16.11 5.91 -17.23
CA PRO A 30 -16.22 5.30 -18.55
C PRO A 30 -17.56 5.60 -19.27
N ASP A 31 -18.62 5.88 -18.52
CA ASP A 31 -19.95 6.28 -19.01
C ASP A 31 -20.09 7.80 -19.21
N GLY A 32 -19.02 8.58 -18.98
CA GLY A 32 -18.95 10.01 -19.27
C GLY A 32 -19.43 10.92 -18.15
N ALA A 33 -19.72 10.39 -16.96
CA ALA A 33 -20.07 11.22 -15.79
C ALA A 33 -18.82 11.83 -15.14
N ASP A 34 -18.94 13.07 -14.67
CA ASP A 34 -17.84 13.75 -13.98
C ASP A 34 -17.70 13.30 -12.52
N GLY A 35 -16.50 13.38 -11.99
CA GLY A 35 -16.24 13.19 -10.56
C GLY A 35 -15.57 11.87 -10.21
N LEU A 36 -14.92 11.21 -11.16
CA LEU A 36 -14.08 10.05 -10.90
C LEU A 36 -12.73 10.46 -10.33
N ASN A 37 -12.31 9.77 -9.28
CA ASN A 37 -10.97 9.95 -8.71
C ASN A 37 -9.90 9.44 -9.69
N PHE A 38 -8.84 10.21 -9.90
CA PHE A 38 -7.76 9.83 -10.83
C PHE A 38 -6.99 8.58 -10.39
N LEU A 39 -7.04 8.21 -9.11
CA LEU A 39 -6.45 6.98 -8.56
C LEU A 39 -7.43 5.80 -8.53
N CYS A 40 -8.64 5.95 -9.08
CA CYS A 40 -9.71 4.93 -9.01
C CYS A 40 -9.23 3.53 -9.39
N ALA A 41 -8.51 3.39 -10.51
CA ALA A 41 -8.00 2.10 -10.95
C ALA A 41 -7.01 1.47 -9.95
N GLY A 42 -6.15 2.29 -9.35
CA GLY A 42 -5.21 1.85 -8.32
C GLY A 42 -5.89 1.42 -7.03
N TYR A 43 -6.84 2.21 -6.54
CA TYR A 43 -7.62 1.88 -5.34
C TYR A 43 -8.44 0.60 -5.53
N ARG A 44 -9.10 0.46 -6.66
CA ARG A 44 -9.89 -0.74 -6.97
C ARG A 44 -9.02 -1.99 -6.96
N LYS A 45 -7.86 -1.93 -7.60
CA LYS A 45 -6.90 -3.03 -7.61
C LYS A 45 -6.37 -3.34 -6.20
N PHE A 46 -6.02 -2.31 -5.44
CA PHE A 46 -5.51 -2.45 -4.08
C PHE A 46 -6.54 -3.08 -3.13
N PHE A 47 -7.75 -2.52 -3.08
CA PHE A 47 -8.79 -3.03 -2.17
C PHE A 47 -9.23 -4.45 -2.52
N ASN A 48 -9.35 -4.78 -3.80
CA ASN A 48 -9.62 -6.15 -4.22
C ASN A 48 -8.49 -7.12 -3.84
N HIS A 49 -7.23 -6.65 -3.88
CA HIS A 49 -6.08 -7.46 -3.50
C HIS A 49 -6.05 -7.76 -1.99
N VAL A 50 -6.36 -6.77 -1.15
CA VAL A 50 -6.28 -6.92 0.32
C VAL A 50 -7.56 -7.50 0.93
N ASP A 51 -8.69 -7.49 0.22
CA ASP A 51 -9.99 -7.89 0.75
C ASP A 51 -9.99 -9.30 1.38
N PRO A 52 -9.44 -10.35 0.77
CA PRO A 52 -9.39 -11.68 1.39
C PRO A 52 -8.65 -11.68 2.73
N ALA A 53 -7.52 -10.97 2.81
CA ALA A 53 -6.76 -10.85 4.05
C ALA A 53 -7.53 -10.07 5.12
N MET A 54 -8.23 -9.01 4.73
CA MET A 54 -9.06 -8.22 5.64
C MET A 54 -10.23 -9.04 6.20
N GLN A 55 -10.87 -9.86 5.37
CA GLN A 55 -11.94 -10.77 5.82
C GLN A 55 -11.43 -11.82 6.80
N GLN A 56 -10.24 -12.38 6.59
CA GLN A 56 -9.62 -13.30 7.54
C GLN A 56 -9.31 -12.62 8.88
N MET A 57 -8.76 -11.41 8.86
CA MET A 57 -8.52 -10.64 10.08
C MET A 57 -9.81 -10.33 10.83
N ALA A 58 -10.87 -9.96 10.13
CA ALA A 58 -12.19 -9.75 10.71
C ALA A 58 -12.73 -11.02 11.37
N ALA A 59 -12.55 -12.19 10.76
CA ALA A 59 -12.93 -13.47 11.33
C ALA A 59 -12.17 -13.78 12.62
N PHE A 60 -10.87 -13.46 12.72
CA PHE A 60 -10.12 -13.60 13.97
C PHE A 60 -10.67 -12.69 15.07
N ILE A 61 -10.95 -11.42 14.75
CA ILE A 61 -11.52 -10.46 15.71
C ILE A 61 -12.88 -10.95 16.22
N ASN A 62 -13.74 -11.45 15.34
CA ASN A 62 -15.04 -12.00 15.72
C ASN A 62 -14.94 -13.21 16.67
N LYS A 63 -13.85 -13.97 16.55
CA LYS A 63 -13.52 -15.07 17.47
C LYS A 63 -12.74 -14.61 18.70
N ARG A 64 -12.62 -13.31 18.93
CA ARG A 64 -11.82 -12.69 20.00
C ARG A 64 -10.33 -13.07 19.95
N GLN A 65 -9.80 -13.32 18.76
CA GLN A 65 -8.40 -13.62 18.50
C GLN A 65 -7.70 -12.38 17.91
N PRO A 66 -6.39 -12.21 18.14
CA PRO A 66 -5.64 -11.10 17.55
C PRO A 66 -5.63 -11.18 16.03
N ALA A 67 -5.89 -10.07 15.34
CA ALA A 67 -5.80 -10.00 13.88
C ALA A 67 -4.37 -10.30 13.36
N ALA A 68 -3.35 -10.10 14.21
CA ALA A 68 -1.95 -10.39 13.89
C ALA A 68 -1.67 -11.88 13.57
N LEU A 69 -2.56 -12.81 13.95
CA LEU A 69 -2.44 -14.24 13.60
C LEU A 69 -2.39 -14.49 12.09
N ILE A 70 -2.88 -13.56 11.28
CA ILE A 70 -2.75 -13.66 9.82
C ILE A 70 -1.28 -13.66 9.38
N MET A 71 -0.40 -13.00 10.13
CA MET A 71 1.02 -12.95 9.83
C MET A 71 1.69 -14.32 9.96
N GLU A 72 1.23 -15.15 10.88
CA GLU A 72 1.73 -16.51 11.07
C GLU A 72 1.34 -17.42 9.90
N GLN A 73 0.15 -17.23 9.33
CA GLN A 73 -0.31 -17.97 8.15
C GLN A 73 0.44 -17.62 6.88
N HIS A 74 1.03 -16.42 6.82
CA HIS A 74 1.81 -15.94 5.69
C HIS A 74 3.33 -16.02 5.91
N SER A 75 3.79 -16.62 7.04
CA SER A 75 5.22 -16.78 7.35
C SER A 75 5.93 -17.78 6.41
N ASP A 76 5.19 -18.59 5.66
CA ASP A 76 5.72 -19.47 4.62
C ASP A 76 6.11 -18.71 3.33
N ARG A 77 6.05 -17.39 3.36
CA ARG A 77 6.69 -16.61 2.31
C ARG A 77 8.19 -16.87 2.37
N PRO A 78 8.78 -17.52 1.35
CA PRO A 78 10.21 -17.72 1.37
C PRO A 78 10.87 -16.38 1.61
N ALA A 79 11.76 -16.34 2.57
CA ALA A 79 12.57 -15.17 2.87
C ALA A 79 13.50 -14.87 1.68
N SER A 80 12.91 -14.48 0.55
CA SER A 80 13.65 -13.92 -0.59
C SER A 80 13.95 -12.43 -0.41
N ALA A 81 13.72 -11.91 0.80
CA ALA A 81 14.49 -10.82 1.32
C ALA A 81 15.40 -11.42 2.38
N ALA A 82 16.51 -12.02 1.93
CA ALA A 82 17.63 -12.22 2.84
C ALA A 82 17.82 -10.92 3.62
N PRO A 83 17.87 -10.95 4.96
CA PRO A 83 18.32 -9.79 5.68
C PRO A 83 19.66 -9.44 5.04
N ARG A 84 19.75 -8.25 4.49
CA ARG A 84 21.05 -7.76 4.05
C ARG A 84 21.94 -7.88 5.26
N SER A 85 22.75 -8.94 5.27
CA SER A 85 23.63 -9.27 6.39
C SER A 85 24.65 -8.17 6.50
N GLY A 86 24.43 -7.30 7.50
CA GLY A 86 25.28 -6.17 7.79
C GLY A 86 24.46 -4.90 8.02
N PRO A 87 24.81 -4.11 9.04
CA PRO A 87 24.21 -2.81 9.20
C PRO A 87 24.52 -1.97 7.96
N THR A 88 23.48 -1.68 7.15
CA THR A 88 23.62 -0.73 6.04
C THR A 88 24.12 0.58 6.63
N PRO A 89 25.27 1.10 6.19
CA PRO A 89 25.79 2.34 6.75
C PRO A 89 24.76 3.44 6.55
N ARG A 90 24.50 4.20 7.60
CA ARG A 90 23.62 5.36 7.56
C ARG A 90 24.22 6.42 6.64
N ARG A 91 23.37 7.28 6.12
CA ARG A 91 23.75 8.32 5.15
C ARG A 91 25.01 9.13 5.55
N ASN A 92 25.18 9.38 6.84
CA ASN A 92 26.28 10.20 7.39
C ASN A 92 27.42 9.37 8.01
N ASP A 93 27.30 8.04 8.02
CA ASP A 93 28.35 7.17 8.56
C ASP A 93 29.60 7.20 7.65
N PRO A 94 30.79 6.91 8.21
CA PRO A 94 31.98 6.75 7.40
C PRO A 94 31.78 5.64 6.38
N CYS A 95 32.24 5.86 5.15
CA CYS A 95 32.07 4.89 4.07
C CYS A 95 32.90 3.63 4.36
N PRO A 96 32.32 2.42 4.25
CA PRO A 96 33.04 1.17 4.49
C PRO A 96 34.20 0.89 3.51
N CYS A 97 34.31 1.68 2.43
CA CYS A 97 35.44 1.56 1.48
C CYS A 97 36.77 2.10 2.01
N GLY A 98 36.80 2.70 3.22
CA GLY A 98 38.00 3.23 3.84
C GLY A 98 38.46 4.60 3.35
N SER A 99 37.65 5.31 2.52
CA SER A 99 38.00 6.64 1.97
C SER A 99 37.94 7.79 2.99
N GLY A 100 37.44 7.55 4.21
CA GLY A 100 37.24 8.58 5.21
C GLY A 100 36.09 9.54 4.91
N ARG A 101 35.41 9.40 3.78
CA ARG A 101 34.27 10.22 3.38
C ARG A 101 32.96 9.64 3.92
N LYS A 102 31.94 10.49 4.07
CA LYS A 102 30.59 10.04 4.43
C LYS A 102 30.02 9.15 3.33
N TYR A 103 29.29 8.10 3.70
CA TYR A 103 28.70 7.13 2.75
C TYR A 103 27.89 7.78 1.63
N LYS A 104 27.12 8.84 1.95
CA LYS A 104 26.34 9.62 0.96
C LYS A 104 27.18 10.30 -0.12
N SER A 105 28.44 10.61 0.18
CA SER A 105 29.34 11.36 -0.71
C SER A 105 30.36 10.45 -1.41
N CYS A 106 30.31 9.16 -1.14
CA CYS A 106 31.22 8.16 -1.67
C CYS A 106 30.46 7.06 -2.45
N CYS A 107 30.33 5.87 -1.88
CA CYS A 107 29.76 4.71 -2.58
C CYS A 107 28.25 4.82 -2.92
N ARG A 108 27.52 5.71 -2.28
CA ARG A 108 26.09 5.90 -2.61
C ARG A 108 25.85 6.71 -3.89
N LYS A 109 26.89 7.35 -4.45
CA LYS A 109 26.76 8.16 -5.70
C LYS A 109 26.77 7.31 -6.98
N SER A 110 26.93 6.03 -6.86
CA SER A 110 26.87 5.11 -8.02
C SER A 110 25.46 4.74 -8.37
#